data_978a0fa9f072486a67c73957b1701851
#
_entry.id   978a0fa9f072486a67c73957b1701851
#
_cell.length_a   1.000
_cell.length_b   1.000
_cell.length_c   1.000
_cell.angle_alpha   90.00
_cell.angle_beta   90.00
_cell.angle_gamma   90.00
#
_symmetry.space_group_name_H-M   'P 1'
#
loop_
_entity.id
_entity.type
_entity.pdbx_description
1 polymer ?
#
loop_
_entity_poly.entity_id
_entity_poly.type
_entity_poly.pdbx_seq_one_letter_code
_entity_poly.pdbx_strand_id
1 'polypeptide(L)'
;MVNFCIEHKIGTIVFGRSKNWKNSISLSKTVNQNFVGIPFYKLMNMLAYKCKRLGINFVLQEKAYTSKCDALAFESIEKHESYKGSRIKRGLFKSSVGKLINADINGALNILRKFLNSSKGTSEFSVLQKIIGSGLVFRPVRITGNSIEAKL
;
A
#
# COMPACT_ATOMS: atom_id res chain seq x y z
N MET A 1 -1.61 -5.74 13.45
CA MET A 1 -0.92 -6.05 12.17
C MET A 1 -0.12 -7.34 12.26
N VAL A 2 0.91 -7.46 13.10
CA VAL A 2 1.76 -8.67 13.12
C VAL A 2 0.98 -9.92 13.56
N ASN A 3 0.14 -9.83 14.57
CA ASN A 3 -0.75 -10.95 14.98
C ASN A 3 -1.68 -11.39 13.84
N PHE A 4 -2.23 -10.44 13.10
CA PHE A 4 -3.01 -10.72 11.90
C PHE A 4 -2.21 -11.51 10.85
N CYS A 5 -0.93 -11.15 10.65
CA CYS A 5 -0.08 -11.88 9.71
C CYS A 5 0.15 -13.33 10.13
N ILE A 6 0.32 -13.60 11.43
CA ILE A 6 0.46 -14.96 11.96
C ILE A 6 -0.83 -15.75 11.75
N GLU A 7 -1.96 -15.19 12.16
CA GLU A 7 -3.28 -15.79 12.04
C GLU A 7 -3.63 -16.18 10.60
N HIS A 8 -3.23 -15.33 9.63
CA HIS A 8 -3.49 -15.54 8.20
C HIS A 8 -2.30 -16.14 7.43
N LYS A 9 -1.29 -16.65 8.13
CA LYS A 9 -0.09 -17.28 7.54
C LYS A 9 0.62 -16.39 6.50
N ILE A 10 0.66 -15.07 6.75
CA ILE A 10 1.33 -14.11 5.88
C ILE A 10 2.83 -14.12 6.19
N GLY A 11 3.64 -14.57 5.23
CA GLY A 11 5.09 -14.68 5.39
C GLY A 11 5.87 -13.41 5.02
N THR A 12 5.25 -12.43 4.35
CA THR A 12 5.95 -11.21 3.91
C THR A 12 5.06 -9.98 4.04
N ILE A 13 5.61 -8.91 4.59
CA ILE A 13 5.01 -7.57 4.63
C ILE A 13 5.83 -6.64 3.74
N VAL A 14 5.20 -6.04 2.73
CA VAL A 14 5.81 -5.02 1.88
C VAL A 14 5.35 -3.65 2.35
N PHE A 15 6.28 -2.83 2.82
CA PHE A 15 5.99 -1.53 3.40
C PHE A 15 6.48 -0.40 2.48
N GLY A 16 5.57 0.48 2.05
CA GLY A 16 5.90 1.59 1.16
C GLY A 16 6.67 2.70 1.88
N ARG A 17 7.88 3.04 1.40
CA ARG A 17 8.72 4.13 1.91
C ARG A 17 8.93 5.20 0.85
N SER A 18 8.78 6.46 1.22
CA SER A 18 9.22 7.61 0.42
C SER A 18 10.68 7.95 0.77
N LYS A 19 11.55 8.15 -0.22
CA LYS A 19 12.96 8.52 0.03
C LYS A 19 13.10 9.84 0.79
N ASN A 20 12.23 10.82 0.53
CA ASN A 20 12.33 12.20 1.05
C ASN A 20 11.06 12.64 1.79
N TRP A 21 10.37 11.75 2.50
CA TRP A 21 9.08 12.10 3.06
C TRP A 21 9.10 13.27 4.06
N LYS A 22 10.24 13.53 4.72
CA LYS A 22 10.39 14.68 5.62
C LYS A 22 10.66 16.01 4.89
N ASN A 23 11.24 15.96 3.69
CA ASN A 23 11.76 17.16 3.00
C ASN A 23 10.81 17.75 1.94
N SER A 24 9.73 17.06 1.59
CA SER A 24 8.85 17.44 0.47
C SER A 24 7.40 17.71 0.87
N ILE A 25 7.12 17.92 2.16
CA ILE A 25 5.76 18.20 2.62
C ILE A 25 5.54 19.71 2.65
N SER A 26 4.94 20.27 1.60
CA SER A 26 4.42 21.63 1.56
C SER A 26 2.96 21.63 2.02
N LEU A 27 2.75 21.54 3.32
CA LEU A 27 1.45 21.65 3.97
C LEU A 27 1.43 22.93 4.81
N SER A 28 0.26 23.36 5.30
CA SER A 28 0.18 24.48 6.23
C SER A 28 1.04 24.23 7.48
N LYS A 29 1.52 25.30 8.12
CA LYS A 29 2.49 25.23 9.24
C LYS A 29 2.00 24.29 10.37
N THR A 30 0.72 24.35 10.72
CA THR A 30 0.10 23.52 11.76
C THR A 30 0.00 22.05 11.36
N VAL A 31 -0.38 21.76 10.09
CA VAL A 31 -0.49 20.41 9.58
C VAL A 31 0.88 19.78 9.41
N ASN A 32 1.90 20.54 9.02
CA ASN A 32 3.30 20.08 8.97
C ASN A 32 3.82 19.67 10.34
N GLN A 33 3.57 20.46 11.40
CA GLN A 33 3.99 20.11 12.76
C GLN A 33 3.37 18.79 13.21
N ASN A 34 2.09 18.58 13.00
CA ASN A 34 1.41 17.34 13.35
C ASN A 34 1.91 16.14 12.53
N PHE A 35 2.24 16.35 11.25
CA PHE A 35 2.74 15.29 10.37
C PHE A 35 4.19 14.90 10.67
N VAL A 36 5.03 15.88 11.00
CA VAL A 36 6.44 15.65 11.42
C VAL A 36 6.50 14.95 12.76
N GLY A 37 5.51 15.18 13.65
CA GLY A 37 5.38 14.54 14.95
C GLY A 37 5.02 13.04 14.89
N ILE A 38 4.51 12.52 13.76
CA ILE A 38 4.22 11.10 13.63
C ILE A 38 5.54 10.31 13.65
N PRO A 39 5.76 9.42 14.62
CA PRO A 39 7.01 8.68 14.76
C PRO A 39 7.08 7.51 13.77
N PHE A 40 6.99 7.84 12.47
CA PHE A 40 6.94 6.87 11.38
C PHE A 40 8.15 5.94 11.34
N TYR A 41 9.32 6.49 11.68
CA TYR A 41 10.56 5.72 11.77
C TYR A 41 10.52 4.72 12.91
N LYS A 42 9.95 5.14 14.06
CA LYS A 42 9.75 4.27 15.22
C LYS A 42 8.79 3.13 14.88
N LEU A 43 7.70 3.43 14.18
CA LEU A 43 6.74 2.41 13.70
C LEU A 43 7.41 1.40 12.77
N MET A 44 8.19 1.85 11.79
CA MET A 44 8.91 0.96 10.88
C MET A 44 9.88 0.04 11.62
N ASN A 45 10.68 0.59 12.54
CA ASN A 45 11.65 -0.20 13.31
C ASN A 45 10.95 -1.22 14.21
N MET A 46 9.85 -0.83 14.85
CA MET A 46 9.04 -1.74 15.67
C MET A 46 8.44 -2.88 14.85
N LEU A 47 7.94 -2.57 13.64
CA LEU A 47 7.40 -3.59 12.74
C LEU A 47 8.51 -4.53 12.26
N ALA A 48 9.63 -4.00 11.81
CA ALA A 48 10.78 -4.79 11.36
C ALA A 48 11.27 -5.75 12.45
N TYR A 49 11.43 -5.24 13.69
CA TYR A 49 11.84 -6.05 14.83
C TYR A 49 10.83 -7.16 15.15
N LYS A 50 9.53 -6.83 15.22
CA LYS A 50 8.47 -7.82 15.49
C LYS A 50 8.38 -8.87 14.39
N CYS A 51 8.46 -8.47 13.13
CA CYS A 51 8.46 -9.38 11.99
C CYS A 51 9.64 -10.34 12.05
N LYS A 52 10.86 -9.82 12.31
CA LYS A 52 12.07 -10.65 12.46
C LYS A 52 11.93 -11.72 13.55
N ARG A 53 11.34 -11.36 14.70
CA ARG A 53 11.12 -12.32 15.81
C ARG A 53 10.16 -13.45 15.46
N LEU A 54 9.27 -13.23 14.50
CA LEU A 54 8.18 -14.14 14.13
C LEU A 54 8.40 -14.80 12.78
N GLY A 55 9.60 -14.68 12.20
CA GLY A 55 9.93 -15.26 10.91
C GLY A 55 9.20 -14.63 9.72
N ILE A 56 8.62 -13.43 9.89
CA ILE A 56 7.94 -12.69 8.82
C ILE A 56 8.96 -11.79 8.12
N ASN A 57 9.05 -11.90 6.80
CA ASN A 57 9.89 -11.05 5.99
C ASN A 57 9.32 -9.62 5.92
N PHE A 58 10.13 -8.61 6.27
CA PHE A 58 9.72 -7.20 6.22
C PHE A 58 10.53 -6.46 5.16
N VAL A 59 9.87 -6.04 4.08
CA VAL A 59 10.50 -5.41 2.93
C VAL A 59 10.10 -3.94 2.84
N LEU A 60 11.08 -3.06 2.67
CA LEU A 60 10.87 -1.64 2.40
C LEU A 60 10.90 -1.39 0.89
N GLN A 61 9.75 -1.01 0.33
CA GLN A 61 9.62 -0.71 -1.09
C GLN A 61 9.48 0.79 -1.31
N GLU A 62 10.22 1.34 -2.26
CA GLU A 62 10.08 2.74 -2.68
C GLU A 62 8.71 2.95 -3.36
N LYS A 63 7.97 4.00 -2.94
CA LYS A 63 6.57 4.22 -3.32
C LYS A 63 6.33 5.37 -4.32
N ALA A 64 7.36 5.84 -5.06
CA ALA A 64 7.15 6.89 -6.06
C ALA A 64 6.09 6.44 -7.08
N TYR A 65 5.19 7.37 -7.40
CA TYR A 65 4.08 7.24 -8.36
C TYR A 65 2.99 6.20 -8.03
N THR A 66 3.15 5.39 -6.99
CA THR A 66 2.21 4.30 -6.65
C THR A 66 0.78 4.77 -6.32
N SER A 67 0.60 5.99 -5.83
CA SER A 67 -0.73 6.55 -5.54
C SER A 67 -1.44 7.16 -6.75
N LYS A 68 -0.72 7.37 -7.87
CA LYS A 68 -1.23 8.00 -9.09
C LYS A 68 -1.56 6.98 -10.16
N CYS A 69 -0.70 5.97 -10.35
CA CYS A 69 -0.89 4.95 -11.37
C CYS A 69 -2.08 4.04 -11.05
N ASP A 70 -2.74 3.58 -12.09
CA ASP A 70 -3.90 2.69 -12.02
C ASP A 70 -3.47 1.23 -11.82
N ALA A 71 -3.68 0.70 -10.61
CA ALA A 71 -3.27 -0.66 -10.28
C ALA A 71 -4.10 -1.72 -11.01
N LEU A 72 -5.41 -1.47 -11.20
CA LEU A 72 -6.31 -2.43 -11.84
C LEU A 72 -6.10 -2.53 -13.35
N ALA A 73 -5.63 -1.42 -13.98
CA ALA A 73 -5.28 -1.38 -15.40
C ALA A 73 -3.82 -1.76 -15.68
N PHE A 74 -3.09 -2.23 -14.67
CA PHE A 74 -1.68 -2.58 -14.78
C PHE A 74 -0.81 -1.47 -15.41
N GLU A 75 -1.17 -0.20 -15.15
CA GLU A 75 -0.41 0.95 -15.65
C GLU A 75 1.03 0.90 -15.15
N SER A 76 2.03 1.22 -15.99
CA SER A 76 3.44 1.27 -15.59
C SER A 76 3.64 2.26 -14.43
N ILE A 77 4.47 1.87 -13.43
CA ILE A 77 4.60 2.66 -12.20
C ILE A 77 5.77 3.64 -12.35
N GLU A 78 5.52 4.71 -13.08
CA GLU A 78 6.48 5.77 -13.39
C GLU A 78 5.79 7.15 -13.49
N LYS A 79 6.54 8.18 -13.87
CA LYS A 79 5.96 9.49 -14.14
C LYS A 79 5.30 9.50 -15.51
N HIS A 80 4.00 9.82 -15.53
CA HIS A 80 3.24 10.03 -16.76
C HIS A 80 2.81 11.49 -16.87
N GLU A 81 2.64 11.99 -18.07
CA GLU A 81 1.98 13.28 -18.35
C GLU A 81 0.49 13.19 -18.03
N SER A 82 -0.13 12.05 -18.36
CA SER A 82 -1.52 11.72 -18.04
C SER A 82 -1.60 10.29 -17.51
N TYR A 83 -2.31 10.10 -16.41
CA TYR A 83 -2.53 8.79 -15.79
C TYR A 83 -3.85 8.19 -16.26
N LYS A 84 -3.89 6.85 -16.42
CA LYS A 84 -5.09 6.12 -16.88
C LYS A 84 -6.26 6.25 -15.91
N GLY A 85 -5.98 6.13 -14.62
CA GLY A 85 -6.98 6.30 -13.56
C GLY A 85 -6.90 7.67 -12.89
N SER A 86 -7.90 8.02 -12.10
CA SER A 86 -7.95 9.31 -11.41
C SER A 86 -8.52 9.21 -10.00
N ARG A 87 -8.01 10.05 -9.09
CA ARG A 87 -8.58 10.22 -7.77
C ARG A 87 -9.78 11.17 -7.86
N ILE A 88 -10.99 10.66 -7.62
CA ILE A 88 -12.23 11.46 -7.69
C ILE A 88 -12.39 12.34 -6.45
N LYS A 89 -12.16 11.76 -5.27
CA LYS A 89 -12.22 12.44 -3.98
C LYS A 89 -11.31 11.73 -2.98
N ARG A 90 -11.20 12.29 -1.76
CA ARG A 90 -10.43 11.65 -0.69
C ARG A 90 -10.91 10.21 -0.47
N GLY A 91 -10.00 9.25 -0.49
CA GLY A 91 -10.28 7.83 -0.29
C GLY A 91 -10.87 7.10 -1.50
N LEU A 92 -11.20 7.77 -2.62
CA LEU A 92 -11.83 7.15 -3.78
C LEU A 92 -11.02 7.36 -5.06
N PHE A 93 -10.71 6.28 -5.74
CA PHE A 93 -10.00 6.23 -7.01
C PHE A 93 -10.86 5.55 -8.08
N LYS A 94 -10.95 6.15 -9.27
CA LYS A 94 -11.62 5.58 -10.44
C LYS A 94 -10.57 5.01 -11.38
N SER A 95 -10.61 3.72 -11.57
CA SER A 95 -9.76 3.03 -12.54
C SER A 95 -10.31 3.21 -13.97
N SER A 96 -9.40 3.18 -14.94
CA SER A 96 -9.74 3.19 -16.37
C SER A 96 -10.55 1.95 -16.81
N VAL A 97 -10.50 0.86 -16.03
CA VAL A 97 -11.35 -0.33 -16.26
C VAL A 97 -12.79 -0.15 -15.76
N GLY A 98 -13.19 1.07 -15.42
CA GLY A 98 -14.56 1.41 -15.01
C GLY A 98 -14.91 1.08 -13.55
N LYS A 99 -13.96 0.59 -12.74
CA LYS A 99 -14.20 0.21 -11.35
C LYS A 99 -13.77 1.32 -10.38
N LEU A 100 -14.53 1.43 -9.28
CA LEU A 100 -14.16 2.28 -8.14
C LEU A 100 -13.44 1.46 -7.09
N ILE A 101 -12.35 1.99 -6.56
CA ILE A 101 -11.52 1.34 -5.55
C ILE A 101 -11.09 2.37 -4.49
N ASN A 102 -10.85 1.93 -3.28
CA ASN A 102 -10.25 2.80 -2.28
C ASN A 102 -8.86 3.25 -2.74
N ALA A 103 -8.57 4.57 -2.64
CA ALA A 103 -7.32 5.15 -3.14
C ALA A 103 -6.07 4.63 -2.41
N ASP A 104 -6.20 4.25 -1.14
CA ASP A 104 -5.08 3.70 -0.36
C ASP A 104 -4.82 2.25 -0.77
N ILE A 105 -5.88 1.49 -1.10
CA ILE A 105 -5.76 0.14 -1.67
C ILE A 105 -5.09 0.21 -3.06
N ASN A 106 -5.47 1.16 -3.91
CA ASN A 106 -4.79 1.37 -5.20
C ASN A 106 -3.27 1.59 -5.00
N GLY A 107 -2.91 2.47 -4.06
CA GLY A 107 -1.50 2.70 -3.70
C GLY A 107 -0.79 1.46 -3.16
N ALA A 108 -1.45 0.68 -2.30
CA ALA A 108 -0.90 -0.54 -1.72
C ALA A 108 -0.68 -1.63 -2.78
N LEU A 109 -1.63 -1.81 -3.70
CA LEU A 109 -1.47 -2.72 -4.84
C LEU A 109 -0.27 -2.35 -5.71
N ASN A 110 -0.09 -1.07 -6.02
CA ASN A 110 1.06 -0.61 -6.79
C ASN A 110 2.40 -0.78 -6.04
N ILE A 111 2.42 -0.64 -4.72
CA ILE A 111 3.61 -0.96 -3.91
C ILE A 111 3.94 -2.45 -4.01
N LEU A 112 2.93 -3.32 -3.90
CA LEU A 112 3.10 -4.76 -4.07
C LEU A 112 3.58 -5.10 -5.49
N ARG A 113 3.03 -4.47 -6.53
CA ARG A 113 3.46 -4.64 -7.93
C ARG A 113 4.95 -4.31 -8.11
N LYS A 114 5.42 -3.19 -7.57
CA LYS A 114 6.85 -2.84 -7.60
C LYS A 114 7.72 -3.91 -6.96
N PHE A 115 7.29 -4.45 -5.84
CA PHE A 115 8.01 -5.52 -5.14
C PHE A 115 8.05 -6.79 -5.98
N LEU A 116 6.93 -7.22 -6.54
CA LEU A 116 6.84 -8.43 -7.36
C LEU A 116 7.71 -8.32 -8.63
N ASN A 117 7.72 -7.16 -9.28
CA ASN A 117 8.55 -6.91 -10.47
C ASN A 117 10.06 -6.92 -10.17
N SER A 118 10.46 -6.58 -8.95
CA SER A 118 11.85 -6.67 -8.52
C SER A 118 12.25 -8.06 -8.03
N SER A 119 11.28 -8.95 -7.80
CA SER A 119 11.49 -10.31 -7.29
C SER A 119 11.53 -11.31 -8.44
N LYS A 120 12.68 -11.95 -8.65
CA LYS A 120 12.85 -12.95 -9.71
C LYS A 120 11.89 -14.14 -9.49
N GLY A 121 11.12 -14.48 -10.52
CA GLY A 121 10.31 -15.70 -10.57
C GLY A 121 8.86 -15.60 -10.15
N THR A 122 8.36 -14.43 -9.73
CA THR A 122 6.94 -14.26 -9.40
C THR A 122 6.24 -13.42 -10.46
N SER A 123 5.24 -13.99 -11.15
CA SER A 123 4.43 -13.23 -12.09
C SER A 123 3.53 -12.24 -11.34
N GLU A 124 3.78 -10.94 -11.53
CA GLU A 124 2.94 -9.84 -11.03
C GLU A 124 1.47 -10.07 -11.37
N PHE A 125 1.22 -10.42 -12.62
CA PHE A 125 -0.12 -10.58 -13.16
C PHE A 125 -0.92 -11.69 -12.43
N SER A 126 -0.32 -12.86 -12.24
CA SER A 126 -1.02 -13.99 -11.60
C SER A 126 -1.35 -13.75 -10.14
N VAL A 127 -0.45 -13.11 -9.39
CA VAL A 127 -0.68 -12.75 -7.98
C VAL A 127 -1.78 -11.71 -7.86
N LEU A 128 -1.73 -10.67 -8.68
CA LEU A 128 -2.73 -9.61 -8.65
C LEU A 128 -4.11 -10.07 -9.13
N GLN A 129 -4.19 -10.92 -10.13
CA GLN A 129 -5.46 -11.53 -10.54
C GLN A 129 -6.12 -12.29 -9.40
N LYS A 130 -5.37 -13.08 -8.64
CA LYS A 130 -5.88 -13.78 -7.45
C LYS A 130 -6.40 -12.80 -6.40
N ILE A 131 -5.63 -11.73 -6.10
CA ILE A 131 -6.03 -10.71 -5.10
C ILE A 131 -7.27 -9.95 -5.56
N ILE A 132 -7.33 -9.53 -6.81
CA ILE A 132 -8.48 -8.81 -7.38
C ILE A 132 -9.70 -9.73 -7.47
N GLY A 133 -9.49 -10.98 -7.90
CA GLY A 133 -10.55 -11.99 -8.01
C GLY A 133 -11.16 -12.41 -6.68
N SER A 134 -10.41 -12.32 -5.58
CA SER A 134 -10.93 -12.57 -4.22
C SER A 134 -11.95 -11.53 -3.75
N GLY A 135 -12.05 -10.38 -4.45
CA GLY A 135 -12.95 -9.28 -4.08
C GLY A 135 -12.49 -8.46 -2.86
N LEU A 136 -11.44 -8.86 -2.16
CA LEU A 136 -10.94 -8.17 -0.96
C LEU A 136 -10.51 -6.73 -1.22
N VAL A 137 -10.04 -6.42 -2.42
CA VAL A 137 -9.65 -5.05 -2.81
C VAL A 137 -10.81 -4.07 -2.88
N PHE A 138 -12.05 -4.57 -3.01
CA PHE A 138 -13.27 -3.75 -3.07
C PHE A 138 -13.99 -3.63 -1.72
N ARG A 139 -13.56 -4.41 -0.72
CA ARG A 139 -14.11 -4.44 0.64
C ARG A 139 -12.99 -4.24 1.65
N PRO A 140 -12.60 -2.97 1.93
CA PRO A 140 -11.56 -2.71 2.90
C PRO A 140 -11.96 -3.22 4.28
N VAL A 141 -11.08 -3.98 4.90
CA VAL A 141 -11.26 -4.53 6.25
C VAL A 141 -10.54 -3.64 7.25
N ARG A 142 -11.22 -3.28 8.33
CA ARG A 142 -10.61 -2.58 9.46
C ARG A 142 -10.06 -3.60 10.45
N ILE A 143 -8.76 -3.53 10.71
CA ILE A 143 -8.11 -4.33 11.74
C ILE A 143 -8.08 -3.48 13.01
N THR A 144 -8.92 -3.82 13.99
CA THR A 144 -8.86 -3.30 15.37
C THR A 144 -8.08 -4.30 16.24
N GLY A 145 -7.62 -3.86 17.42
CA GLY A 145 -6.68 -4.65 18.24
C GLY A 145 -7.10 -6.10 18.52
N ASN A 146 -8.40 -6.40 18.54
CA ASN A 146 -8.95 -7.73 18.86
C ASN A 146 -10.00 -8.26 17.87
N SER A 147 -10.31 -7.54 16.79
CA SER A 147 -11.35 -7.97 15.84
C SER A 147 -11.10 -7.46 14.43
N ILE A 148 -11.64 -8.17 13.46
CA ILE A 148 -11.66 -7.79 12.05
C ILE A 148 -13.09 -7.35 11.73
N GLU A 149 -13.28 -6.07 11.43
CA GLU A 149 -14.58 -5.56 11.00
C GLU A 149 -14.53 -5.24 9.50
N ALA A 150 -15.40 -5.89 8.72
CA ALA A 150 -15.65 -5.51 7.34
C ALA A 150 -16.44 -4.20 7.34
N LYS A 151 -15.90 -3.14 6.73
CA LYS A 151 -16.69 -1.95 6.42
C LYS A 151 -17.50 -2.24 5.15
N LEU A 152 -18.81 -2.31 5.33
CA LEU A 152 -19.80 -2.26 4.24
C LEU A 152 -19.76 -0.89 3.54
#